data_1b4692a4ea6eceb5ff50ede3db5e103a
#
_entry.id   1b4692a4ea6eceb5ff50ede3db5e103a
#
_cell.length_a   1.000
_cell.length_b   1.000
_cell.length_c   1.000
_cell.angle_alpha   90.00
_cell.angle_beta   90.00
_cell.angle_gamma   90.00
#
_symmetry.space_group_name_H-M   'P 1'
#
loop_
_entity.id
_entity.type
_entity.pdbx_description
1 polymer ?
#
loop_
_entity_poly.entity_id
_entity_poly.type
_entity_poly.pdbx_seq_one_letter_code
_entity_poly.pdbx_strand_id
1 'polypeptide(L)'
;MFCYCCTLAPSCSLFYHSTSEEKIEDKNSKEDGSISFLVVGDWGRNGKFHQKDVADQMGLNADSTHCDFVISTGDNFYVKGVRSIRDRKWKKSFENIYTANSLHIPWFVCFGNHDYQGRINAQLKYERKSKRWKTNKRYYSFEKEIPNSMEKVLFIFLDTNPFDGTLIRRKHSDLSKQDTLAQKKWLIETLSSSTCKWKIVVGHHPLYTTGMRRGQMLDVRQSFLSVFEKYQVDAYFAGHDHDLQHQKPKGFTHYFVSGAGSEIRSVSHDSLQTKFAVSDHGFMNVELKKDALNLTVINYLGKELYKTTIIK
;
A
#
# COMPACT_ATOMS: atom_id res chain seq x y z
N MET A 1 -42.44 -47.71 -65.38
CA MET A 1 -41.22 -48.44 -65.00
C MET A 1 -40.47 -47.48 -64.05
N PHE A 2 -40.69 -47.63 -62.76
CA PHE A 2 -40.19 -46.70 -61.73
C PHE A 2 -38.93 -47.30 -61.10
N CYS A 3 -37.88 -46.52 -61.07
CA CYS A 3 -36.65 -46.83 -60.38
C CYS A 3 -36.53 -46.02 -59.11
N TYR A 4 -36.58 -46.68 -57.95
CA TYR A 4 -36.35 -46.06 -56.64
C TYR A 4 -34.85 -46.00 -56.37
N CYS A 5 -34.36 -44.78 -56.15
CA CYS A 5 -33.00 -44.56 -55.71
C CYS A 5 -33.03 -44.21 -54.19
N CYS A 6 -32.53 -45.13 -53.36
CA CYS A 6 -32.31 -44.89 -51.93
C CYS A 6 -31.02 -44.07 -51.73
N THR A 7 -31.14 -42.88 -51.18
CA THR A 7 -30.01 -42.10 -50.70
C THR A 7 -29.80 -42.37 -49.22
N LEU A 8 -28.66 -42.97 -48.88
CA LEU A 8 -28.14 -43.13 -47.53
C LEU A 8 -27.52 -41.78 -47.07
N ALA A 9 -28.01 -41.22 -45.99
CA ALA A 9 -27.40 -40.09 -45.32
C ALA A 9 -26.26 -40.56 -44.40
N PRO A 10 -25.12 -39.86 -44.34
CA PRO A 10 -24.08 -40.17 -43.37
C PRO A 10 -24.40 -39.56 -42.00
N SER A 11 -24.37 -40.41 -40.98
CA SER A 11 -24.46 -40.02 -39.59
C SER A 11 -23.20 -39.23 -39.18
N CYS A 12 -23.38 -37.94 -38.84
CA CYS A 12 -22.34 -37.11 -38.30
C CYS A 12 -22.23 -37.40 -36.79
N SER A 13 -21.21 -38.15 -36.39
CA SER A 13 -20.82 -38.32 -34.99
C SER A 13 -20.15 -37.06 -34.47
N LEU A 14 -20.84 -36.30 -33.62
CA LEU A 14 -20.28 -35.19 -32.86
C LEU A 14 -19.27 -35.75 -31.83
N PHE A 15 -18.00 -35.57 -32.10
CA PHE A 15 -16.95 -35.71 -31.08
C PHE A 15 -17.04 -34.52 -30.15
N TYR A 16 -17.57 -34.72 -28.94
CA TYR A 16 -17.40 -33.82 -27.82
C TYR A 16 -15.93 -33.86 -27.43
N HIS A 17 -15.18 -32.82 -27.77
CA HIS A 17 -13.90 -32.53 -27.13
C HIS A 17 -14.20 -31.92 -25.77
N SER A 18 -14.05 -32.71 -24.74
CA SER A 18 -13.90 -32.24 -23.36
C SER A 18 -12.58 -31.52 -23.29
N THR A 19 -12.60 -30.19 -23.36
CA THR A 19 -11.50 -29.35 -22.92
C THR A 19 -11.47 -29.43 -21.41
N SER A 20 -10.56 -30.23 -20.86
CA SER A 20 -10.14 -30.12 -19.46
C SER A 20 -9.53 -28.73 -19.28
N GLU A 21 -10.26 -27.83 -18.62
CA GLU A 21 -9.67 -26.64 -18.05
C GLU A 21 -8.61 -27.11 -17.03
N GLU A 22 -7.35 -27.10 -17.45
CA GLU A 22 -6.24 -27.14 -16.50
C GLU A 22 -6.39 -25.94 -15.58
N LYS A 23 -6.87 -26.18 -14.36
CA LYS A 23 -6.71 -25.25 -13.26
C LYS A 23 -5.19 -25.04 -13.12
N ILE A 24 -4.72 -23.88 -13.54
CA ILE A 24 -3.39 -23.40 -13.18
C ILE A 24 -3.43 -23.29 -11.65
N GLU A 25 -2.98 -24.30 -10.95
CA GLU A 25 -2.69 -24.21 -9.53
C GLU A 25 -1.66 -23.09 -9.37
N ASP A 26 -2.07 -22.04 -8.70
CA ASP A 26 -1.19 -20.95 -8.28
C ASP A 26 -0.15 -21.55 -7.32
N LYS A 27 1.02 -21.94 -7.87
CA LYS A 27 2.11 -22.60 -7.14
C LYS A 27 2.72 -21.75 -6.03
N ASN A 28 2.13 -20.60 -5.71
CA ASN A 28 2.55 -19.66 -4.69
C ASN A 28 1.55 -19.50 -3.52
N SER A 29 0.60 -20.42 -3.34
CA SER A 29 -0.21 -20.40 -2.12
C SER A 29 0.69 -20.74 -0.93
N LYS A 30 0.89 -19.76 -0.04
CA LYS A 30 1.61 -19.99 1.20
C LYS A 30 0.88 -21.07 2.01
N GLU A 31 1.58 -22.09 2.45
CA GLU A 31 1.01 -23.18 3.26
C GLU A 31 0.34 -22.64 4.54
N ASP A 32 0.81 -21.49 5.06
CA ASP A 32 0.34 -20.87 6.31
C ASP A 32 -0.92 -19.99 6.17
N GLY A 33 -1.47 -19.85 4.95
CA GLY A 33 -2.72 -19.11 4.72
C GLY A 33 -2.63 -17.61 4.99
N SER A 34 -1.47 -16.97 4.77
CA SER A 34 -1.26 -15.55 5.03
C SER A 34 -1.09 -14.72 3.76
N ILE A 35 -1.45 -13.42 3.86
CA ILE A 35 -1.00 -12.36 2.94
C ILE A 35 0.17 -11.65 3.62
N SER A 36 1.33 -11.59 2.97
CA SER A 36 2.49 -10.87 3.48
C SER A 36 2.78 -9.64 2.64
N PHE A 37 3.02 -8.50 3.28
CA PHE A 37 3.38 -7.28 2.59
C PHE A 37 4.32 -6.40 3.41
N LEU A 38 5.13 -5.63 2.72
CA LEU A 38 6.00 -4.63 3.34
C LEU A 38 5.38 -3.25 3.24
N VAL A 39 5.66 -2.38 4.23
CA VAL A 39 5.22 -0.98 4.23
C VAL A 39 6.42 -0.08 4.42
N VAL A 40 6.61 0.86 3.49
CA VAL A 40 7.71 1.84 3.51
C VAL A 40 7.24 3.18 2.93
N GLY A 41 7.69 4.29 3.50
CA GLY A 41 7.42 5.63 2.99
C GLY A 41 8.66 6.51 3.02
N ASP A 42 8.57 7.68 2.41
CA ASP A 42 9.56 8.76 2.52
C ASP A 42 10.97 8.33 2.06
N TRP A 43 11.03 7.51 1.00
CA TRP A 43 12.23 6.75 0.64
C TRP A 43 13.06 7.36 -0.50
N GLY A 44 12.49 8.04 -1.48
CA GLY A 44 13.09 8.33 -2.78
C GLY A 44 14.26 9.31 -2.84
N ARG A 45 15.41 9.00 -2.23
CA ARG A 45 16.57 9.89 -2.12
C ARG A 45 17.84 9.42 -2.86
N ASN A 46 17.65 8.74 -4.00
CA ASN A 46 18.74 8.27 -4.87
C ASN A 46 19.74 7.35 -4.15
N GLY A 47 19.26 6.49 -3.25
CA GLY A 47 20.06 5.55 -2.46
C GLY A 47 20.78 6.15 -1.24
N LYS A 48 20.60 7.45 -0.97
CA LYS A 48 21.20 8.15 0.16
C LYS A 48 20.36 8.00 1.44
N PHE A 49 20.93 8.40 2.58
CA PHE A 49 20.27 8.37 3.88
C PHE A 49 19.77 6.96 4.21
N HIS A 50 20.62 5.96 4.05
CA HIS A 50 20.30 4.54 4.28
C HIS A 50 19.16 3.96 3.43
N GLN A 51 18.66 4.68 2.39
CA GLN A 51 17.64 4.14 1.50
C GLN A 51 18.05 2.81 0.88
N LYS A 52 19.34 2.68 0.48
CA LYS A 52 19.85 1.43 -0.12
C LYS A 52 19.91 0.31 0.91
N ASP A 53 20.36 0.61 2.13
CA ASP A 53 20.45 -0.38 3.21
C ASP A 53 19.05 -0.88 3.61
N VAL A 54 18.06 0.04 3.72
CA VAL A 54 16.66 -0.33 3.93
C VAL A 54 16.16 -1.22 2.79
N ALA A 55 16.46 -0.88 1.52
CA ALA A 55 16.03 -1.68 0.37
C ALA A 55 16.65 -3.09 0.38
N ASP A 56 17.89 -3.23 0.83
CA ASP A 56 18.56 -4.52 0.93
C ASP A 56 17.90 -5.39 2.01
N GLN A 57 17.59 -4.83 3.18
CA GLN A 57 16.86 -5.54 4.24
C GLN A 57 15.43 -5.88 3.83
N MET A 58 14.74 -4.98 3.13
CA MET A 58 13.44 -5.28 2.54
C MET A 58 13.52 -6.48 1.58
N GLY A 59 14.58 -6.56 0.76
CA GLY A 59 14.81 -7.66 -0.14
C GLY A 59 14.98 -9.00 0.57
N LEU A 60 15.81 -9.04 1.62
CA LEU A 60 16.02 -10.23 2.45
C LEU A 60 14.73 -10.67 3.16
N ASN A 61 14.00 -9.70 3.74
CA ASN A 61 12.75 -9.98 4.41
C ASN A 61 11.66 -10.46 3.45
N ALA A 62 11.52 -9.80 2.27
CA ALA A 62 10.57 -10.20 1.26
C ALA A 62 10.79 -11.63 0.74
N ASP A 63 12.06 -12.04 0.64
CA ASP A 63 12.42 -13.41 0.25
C ASP A 63 12.00 -14.41 1.33
N SER A 64 12.37 -14.17 2.58
CA SER A 64 12.10 -15.05 3.71
C SER A 64 10.61 -15.19 4.04
N THR A 65 9.81 -14.13 3.82
CA THR A 65 8.37 -14.12 4.10
C THR A 65 7.51 -14.40 2.86
N HIS A 66 8.13 -14.65 1.71
CA HIS A 66 7.43 -14.77 0.43
C HIS A 66 6.44 -13.61 0.21
N CYS A 67 6.96 -12.39 0.27
CA CYS A 67 6.17 -11.17 0.24
C CYS A 67 5.32 -11.05 -1.03
N ASP A 68 4.04 -10.75 -0.89
CA ASP A 68 3.10 -10.64 -2.01
C ASP A 68 3.21 -9.28 -2.73
N PHE A 69 3.40 -8.19 -1.97
CA PHE A 69 3.49 -6.83 -2.50
C PHE A 69 4.11 -5.86 -1.49
N VAL A 70 4.43 -4.67 -1.96
CA VAL A 70 4.88 -3.56 -1.11
C VAL A 70 3.84 -2.44 -1.13
N ILE A 71 3.61 -1.81 0.02
CA ILE A 71 2.86 -0.58 0.18
C ILE A 71 3.83 0.59 0.34
N SER A 72 3.72 1.61 -0.51
CA SER A 72 4.41 2.88 -0.32
C SER A 72 3.45 3.92 0.27
N THR A 73 3.81 4.47 1.43
CA THR A 73 3.00 5.48 2.13
C THR A 73 3.24 6.91 1.62
N GLY A 74 3.83 7.07 0.44
CA GLY A 74 4.03 8.39 -0.19
C GLY A 74 5.41 8.98 0.00
N ASP A 75 5.59 10.21 -0.52
CA ASP A 75 6.88 10.87 -0.68
C ASP A 75 7.88 9.94 -1.38
N ASN A 76 7.42 9.48 -2.56
CA ASN A 76 8.13 8.48 -3.35
C ASN A 76 9.43 9.04 -3.97
N PHE A 77 9.54 10.38 -4.12
CA PHE A 77 10.70 11.03 -4.73
C PHE A 77 11.02 12.38 -4.11
N TYR A 78 12.23 12.52 -3.62
CA TYR A 78 12.76 13.76 -3.03
C TYR A 78 13.72 14.52 -3.97
N VAL A 79 13.94 15.85 -3.74
CA VAL A 79 13.21 16.77 -2.85
C VAL A 79 11.84 17.11 -3.45
N LYS A 80 11.68 16.97 -4.75
CA LYS A 80 10.46 17.16 -5.55
C LYS A 80 10.18 15.87 -6.29
N GLY A 81 8.93 15.54 -6.49
CA GLY A 81 8.47 14.41 -7.29
C GLY A 81 9.06 14.38 -8.71
N VAL A 82 8.84 13.31 -9.44
CA VAL A 82 9.29 13.14 -10.81
C VAL A 82 8.61 14.12 -11.77
N ARG A 83 9.31 14.51 -12.85
CA ARG A 83 8.81 15.43 -13.88
C ARG A 83 8.11 14.72 -15.04
N SER A 84 8.47 13.47 -15.30
CA SER A 84 7.94 12.66 -16.41
C SER A 84 8.17 11.17 -16.15
N ILE A 85 7.57 10.32 -16.97
CA ILE A 85 7.84 8.86 -16.97
C ILE A 85 9.28 8.51 -17.40
N ARG A 86 10.05 9.50 -17.89
CA ARG A 86 11.47 9.35 -18.29
C ARG A 86 12.42 10.03 -17.32
N ASP A 87 11.92 10.56 -16.20
CA ASP A 87 12.77 11.21 -15.19
C ASP A 87 13.82 10.22 -14.66
N ARG A 88 15.05 10.69 -14.53
CA ARG A 88 16.17 9.87 -14.03
C ARG A 88 15.97 9.38 -12.60
N LYS A 89 15.12 10.04 -11.82
CA LYS A 89 14.79 9.62 -10.45
C LYS A 89 14.17 8.23 -10.40
N TRP A 90 13.39 7.82 -11.42
CA TRP A 90 12.87 6.46 -11.50
C TRP A 90 13.97 5.42 -11.37
N LYS A 91 15.06 5.59 -12.12
CA LYS A 91 16.20 4.68 -12.02
C LYS A 91 16.96 4.87 -10.71
N LYS A 92 17.27 6.14 -10.34
CA LYS A 92 18.16 6.45 -9.23
C LYS A 92 17.55 6.19 -7.85
N SER A 93 16.23 6.28 -7.70
CA SER A 93 15.54 6.12 -6.41
C SER A 93 14.68 4.88 -6.31
N PHE A 94 14.32 4.24 -7.43
CA PHE A 94 13.44 3.08 -7.44
C PHE A 94 14.08 1.87 -8.11
N GLU A 95 14.24 1.87 -9.45
CA GLU A 95 14.61 0.67 -10.19
C GLU A 95 16.00 0.12 -9.82
N ASN A 96 16.98 1.00 -9.59
CA ASN A 96 18.36 0.62 -9.25
C ASN A 96 18.62 0.52 -7.73
N ILE A 97 17.59 0.77 -6.90
CA ILE A 97 17.71 0.69 -5.45
C ILE A 97 17.07 -0.60 -4.94
N TYR A 98 15.83 -0.85 -5.32
CA TYR A 98 15.06 -2.03 -4.92
C TYR A 98 15.26 -3.16 -5.94
N THR A 99 16.49 -3.69 -6.00
CA THR A 99 16.95 -4.62 -7.06
C THR A 99 16.82 -6.10 -6.72
N ALA A 100 16.56 -6.45 -5.45
CA ALA A 100 16.36 -7.83 -5.05
C ALA A 100 15.20 -8.45 -5.85
N ASN A 101 15.35 -9.70 -6.30
CA ASN A 101 14.32 -10.41 -7.07
C ASN A 101 13.00 -10.49 -6.31
N SER A 102 13.07 -10.70 -5.00
CA SER A 102 11.92 -10.71 -4.07
C SER A 102 11.14 -9.38 -4.02
N LEU A 103 11.73 -8.26 -4.47
CA LEU A 103 11.07 -6.96 -4.58
C LEU A 103 10.56 -6.65 -6.00
N HIS A 104 10.70 -7.57 -6.96
CA HIS A 104 10.09 -7.44 -8.29
C HIS A 104 8.60 -7.83 -8.30
N ILE A 105 7.92 -7.55 -7.21
CA ILE A 105 6.51 -7.71 -6.92
C ILE A 105 5.74 -6.38 -7.07
N PRO A 106 4.38 -6.38 -7.03
CA PRO A 106 3.61 -5.15 -7.09
C PRO A 106 3.92 -4.17 -5.94
N TRP A 107 4.07 -2.88 -6.26
CA TRP A 107 4.19 -1.78 -5.31
C TRP A 107 2.94 -0.90 -5.41
N PHE A 108 2.05 -1.01 -4.44
CA PHE A 108 0.87 -0.15 -4.34
C PHE A 108 1.23 1.15 -3.64
N VAL A 109 0.97 2.28 -4.30
CA VAL A 109 1.51 3.57 -3.87
C VAL A 109 0.42 4.59 -3.58
N CYS A 110 0.58 5.37 -2.52
CA CYS A 110 -0.06 6.66 -2.37
C CYS A 110 0.92 7.82 -2.65
N PHE A 111 0.42 9.04 -2.70
CA PHE A 111 1.23 10.22 -2.98
C PHE A 111 1.45 11.04 -1.73
N GLY A 112 2.69 11.51 -1.54
CA GLY A 112 3.04 12.46 -0.50
C GLY A 112 3.16 13.89 -1.03
N ASN A 113 3.41 14.83 -0.13
CA ASN A 113 3.48 16.24 -0.45
C ASN A 113 4.69 16.60 -1.33
N HIS A 114 5.79 15.85 -1.25
CA HIS A 114 6.94 16.02 -2.15
C HIS A 114 6.64 15.52 -3.57
N ASP A 115 5.79 14.50 -3.72
CA ASP A 115 5.33 14.02 -5.02
C ASP A 115 4.54 15.11 -5.77
N TYR A 116 3.73 15.89 -5.04
CA TYR A 116 2.97 17.02 -5.57
C TYR A 116 3.84 18.21 -6.00
N GLN A 117 5.08 18.29 -5.55
CA GLN A 117 6.06 19.26 -6.08
C GLN A 117 6.64 18.83 -7.43
N GLY A 118 6.31 17.64 -7.91
CA GLY A 118 6.56 17.12 -9.25
C GLY A 118 5.29 17.06 -10.10
N ARG A 119 5.17 16.01 -10.88
CA ARG A 119 4.00 15.76 -11.73
C ARG A 119 3.36 14.41 -11.34
N ILE A 120 2.28 14.46 -10.59
CA ILE A 120 1.52 13.25 -10.19
C ILE A 120 1.12 12.41 -11.41
N ASN A 121 0.70 13.04 -12.50
CA ASN A 121 0.38 12.34 -13.74
C ASN A 121 1.54 11.53 -14.32
N ALA A 122 2.80 11.86 -13.99
CA ALA A 122 3.93 11.04 -14.39
C ALA A 122 4.00 9.75 -13.58
N GLN A 123 3.67 9.80 -12.30
CA GLN A 123 3.60 8.62 -11.43
C GLN A 123 2.41 7.74 -11.82
N LEU A 124 1.23 8.31 -12.05
CA LEU A 124 0.04 7.58 -12.53
C LEU A 124 0.29 6.84 -13.87
N LYS A 125 1.12 7.41 -14.74
CA LYS A 125 1.45 6.82 -16.05
C LYS A 125 2.61 5.83 -15.99
N TYR A 126 3.37 5.76 -14.89
CA TYR A 126 4.58 4.94 -14.82
C TYR A 126 4.26 3.44 -14.77
N GLU A 127 3.09 3.04 -14.33
CA GLU A 127 2.61 1.65 -14.43
C GLU A 127 2.71 1.07 -15.85
N ARG A 128 2.61 1.93 -16.89
CA ARG A 128 2.81 1.52 -18.28
C ARG A 128 4.26 1.15 -18.62
N LYS A 129 5.21 1.53 -17.77
CA LYS A 129 6.65 1.25 -17.92
C LYS A 129 7.16 0.19 -16.96
N SER A 130 6.66 0.17 -15.75
CA SER A 130 7.08 -0.76 -14.71
C SER A 130 5.88 -1.56 -14.22
N LYS A 131 5.91 -2.87 -14.41
CA LYS A 131 4.85 -3.76 -13.92
C LYS A 131 4.75 -3.78 -12.39
N ARG A 132 5.83 -3.36 -11.71
CA ARG A 132 5.88 -3.25 -10.25
C ARG A 132 5.05 -2.07 -9.73
N TRP A 133 5.08 -0.91 -10.40
CA TRP A 133 4.43 0.33 -9.96
C TRP A 133 2.92 0.27 -10.16
N LYS A 134 2.16 0.27 -9.05
CA LYS A 134 0.70 0.12 -9.04
C LYS A 134 0.03 1.36 -8.47
N THR A 135 -0.43 2.24 -9.37
CA THR A 135 -1.28 3.38 -9.03
C THR A 135 -1.97 3.88 -10.28
N ASN A 136 -3.25 3.58 -10.45
CA ASN A 136 -4.02 3.98 -11.61
C ASN A 136 -4.84 5.26 -11.39
N LYS A 137 -5.03 5.63 -10.12
CA LYS A 137 -5.80 6.80 -9.66
C LYS A 137 -5.09 7.45 -8.47
N ARG A 138 -5.54 8.66 -8.09
CA ARG A 138 -5.02 9.35 -6.90
C ARG A 138 -5.46 8.67 -5.61
N TYR A 139 -6.67 8.11 -5.60
CA TYR A 139 -7.21 7.26 -4.55
C TYR A 139 -7.91 6.07 -5.20
N TYR A 140 -7.80 4.91 -4.58
CA TYR A 140 -8.31 3.64 -5.11
C TYR A 140 -8.41 2.58 -4.02
N SER A 141 -9.06 1.48 -4.33
CA SER A 141 -9.15 0.31 -3.46
C SER A 141 -9.06 -0.98 -4.28
N PHE A 142 -8.71 -2.05 -3.60
CA PHE A 142 -8.82 -3.41 -4.11
C PHE A 142 -9.05 -4.38 -2.96
N GLU A 143 -9.63 -5.52 -3.27
CA GLU A 143 -9.77 -6.64 -2.34
C GLU A 143 -8.74 -7.73 -2.67
N LYS A 144 -8.30 -8.46 -1.64
CA LYS A 144 -7.48 -9.65 -1.79
C LYS A 144 -8.04 -10.76 -0.92
N GLU A 145 -8.15 -11.96 -1.45
CA GLU A 145 -8.56 -13.14 -0.70
C GLU A 145 -7.45 -13.55 0.26
N ILE A 146 -7.83 -13.93 1.48
CA ILE A 146 -6.89 -14.49 2.46
C ILE A 146 -6.75 -15.98 2.14
N PRO A 147 -5.54 -16.46 1.82
CA PRO A 147 -5.34 -17.85 1.44
C PRO A 147 -5.90 -18.81 2.48
N ASN A 148 -6.37 -19.97 2.04
CA ASN A 148 -6.97 -21.01 2.87
C ASN A 148 -8.18 -20.53 3.70
N SER A 149 -8.87 -19.45 3.25
CA SER A 149 -10.09 -18.96 3.88
C SER A 149 -11.06 -18.39 2.84
N MET A 150 -12.34 -18.22 3.22
CA MET A 150 -13.32 -17.50 2.38
C MET A 150 -13.33 -15.99 2.67
N GLU A 151 -12.45 -15.54 3.53
CA GLU A 151 -12.40 -14.17 3.99
C GLU A 151 -11.53 -13.30 3.07
N LYS A 152 -11.82 -12.01 3.07
CA LYS A 152 -11.10 -11.02 2.27
C LYS A 152 -10.58 -9.89 3.14
N VAL A 153 -9.57 -9.22 2.61
CA VAL A 153 -9.10 -7.93 3.10
C VAL A 153 -9.33 -6.85 2.05
N LEU A 154 -9.88 -5.72 2.48
CA LEU A 154 -10.03 -4.50 1.69
C LEU A 154 -8.84 -3.59 1.94
N PHE A 155 -8.09 -3.26 0.90
CA PHE A 155 -7.06 -2.23 0.90
C PHE A 155 -7.59 -0.95 0.26
N ILE A 156 -7.45 0.19 0.96
CA ILE A 156 -7.88 1.51 0.49
C ILE A 156 -6.68 2.44 0.51
N PHE A 157 -6.40 3.10 -0.61
CA PHE A 157 -5.35 4.10 -0.75
C PHE A 157 -5.99 5.48 -0.91
N LEU A 158 -5.64 6.40 -0.02
CA LEU A 158 -6.16 7.76 0.01
C LEU A 158 -5.12 8.76 -0.49
N ASP A 159 -5.56 9.76 -1.22
CA ASP A 159 -4.80 10.98 -1.41
C ASP A 159 -5.14 11.95 -0.27
N THR A 160 -4.29 12.00 0.73
CA THR A 160 -4.50 12.87 1.91
C THR A 160 -4.02 14.30 1.69
N ASN A 161 -3.27 14.57 0.61
CA ASN A 161 -2.70 15.89 0.34
C ASN A 161 -3.75 17.00 0.17
N PRO A 162 -4.89 16.78 -0.52
CA PRO A 162 -5.92 17.81 -0.66
C PRO A 162 -6.64 18.17 0.65
N PHE A 163 -6.45 17.37 1.70
CA PHE A 163 -7.03 17.60 3.03
C PHE A 163 -6.10 18.36 3.99
N ASP A 164 -4.83 18.55 3.61
CA ASP A 164 -3.90 19.37 4.38
C ASP A 164 -4.06 20.86 4.00
N GLY A 165 -4.74 21.62 4.85
CA GLY A 165 -4.99 23.05 4.65
C GLY A 165 -3.70 23.88 4.51
N THR A 166 -2.55 23.41 5.02
CA THR A 166 -1.27 24.10 4.85
C THR A 166 -0.74 23.97 3.43
N LEU A 167 -0.89 22.80 2.82
CA LEU A 167 -0.52 22.55 1.41
C LEU A 167 -1.42 23.32 0.44
N ILE A 168 -2.72 23.33 0.70
CA ILE A 168 -3.70 24.06 -0.14
C ILE A 168 -3.35 25.56 -0.15
N ARG A 169 -3.04 26.15 1.00
CA ARG A 169 -2.63 27.56 1.10
C ARG A 169 -1.36 27.89 0.30
N ARG A 170 -0.47 26.92 0.07
CA ARG A 170 0.73 27.09 -0.76
C ARG A 170 0.47 27.11 -2.28
N LYS A 171 -0.81 27.14 -2.69
CA LYS A 171 -1.25 27.26 -4.09
C LYS A 171 -0.65 26.23 -5.07
N HIS A 172 -0.54 24.99 -4.63
CA HIS A 172 -0.24 23.90 -5.59
C HIS A 172 -1.46 23.70 -6.49
N SER A 173 -1.36 24.06 -7.74
CA SER A 173 -2.46 24.07 -8.71
C SER A 173 -3.19 22.73 -8.88
N ASP A 174 -2.48 21.62 -8.65
CA ASP A 174 -3.04 20.28 -8.72
C ASP A 174 -3.85 19.90 -7.48
N LEU A 175 -3.54 20.47 -6.30
CA LEU A 175 -4.25 20.18 -5.05
C LEU A 175 -5.57 20.96 -4.96
N SER A 176 -5.57 22.23 -5.34
CA SER A 176 -6.77 23.09 -5.29
C SER A 176 -7.89 22.66 -6.23
N LYS A 177 -7.58 21.80 -7.21
CA LYS A 177 -8.55 21.25 -8.17
C LYS A 177 -9.11 19.88 -7.76
N GLN A 178 -8.66 19.32 -6.64
CA GLN A 178 -9.12 18.03 -6.16
C GLN A 178 -10.47 18.17 -5.44
N ASP A 179 -11.40 17.32 -5.80
CA ASP A 179 -12.69 17.22 -5.12
C ASP A 179 -12.57 16.33 -3.87
N THR A 180 -12.34 16.97 -2.73
CA THR A 180 -12.24 16.28 -1.43
C THR A 180 -13.56 15.67 -0.98
N LEU A 181 -14.69 16.28 -1.36
CA LEU A 181 -16.02 15.73 -1.03
C LEU A 181 -16.28 14.45 -1.81
N ALA A 182 -15.93 14.42 -3.09
CA ALA A 182 -16.04 13.21 -3.91
C ALA A 182 -15.17 12.07 -3.35
N GLN A 183 -13.92 12.34 -2.96
CA GLN A 183 -13.06 11.31 -2.34
C GLN A 183 -13.65 10.82 -1.01
N LYS A 184 -14.14 11.72 -0.16
CA LYS A 184 -14.74 11.33 1.12
C LYS A 184 -16.02 10.52 0.93
N LYS A 185 -16.88 10.90 -0.02
CA LYS A 185 -18.07 10.14 -0.39
C LYS A 185 -17.70 8.75 -0.87
N TRP A 186 -16.76 8.64 -1.80
CA TRP A 186 -16.26 7.36 -2.30
C TRP A 186 -15.70 6.47 -1.18
N LEU A 187 -14.92 7.03 -0.24
CA LEU A 187 -14.41 6.29 0.92
C LEU A 187 -15.54 5.71 1.76
N ILE A 188 -16.56 6.52 2.06
CA ILE A 188 -17.72 6.10 2.84
C ILE A 188 -18.47 4.99 2.12
N GLU A 189 -18.74 5.13 0.82
CA GLU A 189 -19.41 4.12 0.00
C GLU A 189 -18.61 2.82 -0.05
N THR A 190 -17.29 2.90 -0.26
CA THR A 190 -16.40 1.73 -0.29
C THR A 190 -16.40 0.99 1.05
N LEU A 191 -16.30 1.71 2.16
CA LEU A 191 -16.28 1.10 3.49
C LEU A 191 -17.64 0.53 3.90
N SER A 192 -18.74 1.23 3.57
CA SER A 192 -20.10 0.81 3.95
C SER A 192 -20.60 -0.39 3.16
N SER A 193 -20.15 -0.56 1.92
CA SER A 193 -20.51 -1.69 1.07
C SER A 193 -19.63 -2.92 1.27
N SER A 194 -18.50 -2.77 1.96
CA SER A 194 -17.52 -3.86 2.13
C SER A 194 -17.97 -4.89 3.15
N THR A 195 -17.94 -6.14 2.73
CA THR A 195 -18.11 -7.33 3.59
C THR A 195 -16.76 -7.94 4.00
N CYS A 196 -15.65 -7.31 3.62
CA CYS A 196 -14.30 -7.80 3.95
C CYS A 196 -14.09 -7.86 5.46
N LYS A 197 -13.48 -8.94 5.91
CA LYS A 197 -13.14 -9.13 7.32
C LYS A 197 -12.14 -8.10 7.83
N TRP A 198 -11.13 -7.78 7.03
CA TRP A 198 -10.12 -6.78 7.33
C TRP A 198 -10.26 -5.56 6.44
N LYS A 199 -10.07 -4.38 7.03
CA LYS A 199 -10.08 -3.09 6.35
C LYS A 199 -8.79 -2.34 6.66
N ILE A 200 -7.92 -2.24 5.68
CA ILE A 200 -6.62 -1.58 5.76
C ILE A 200 -6.67 -0.30 4.93
N VAL A 201 -6.36 0.82 5.55
CA VAL A 201 -6.31 2.11 4.86
C VAL A 201 -4.89 2.65 4.84
N VAL A 202 -4.49 3.22 3.73
CA VAL A 202 -3.17 3.81 3.49
C VAL A 202 -3.33 5.26 3.05
N GLY A 203 -2.55 6.14 3.63
CA GLY A 203 -2.44 7.54 3.23
C GLY A 203 -1.04 8.04 3.53
N HIS A 204 -0.75 9.29 3.15
CA HIS A 204 0.58 9.84 3.44
C HIS A 204 0.65 10.50 4.82
N HIS A 205 -0.34 11.33 5.17
CA HIS A 205 -0.33 12.11 6.39
C HIS A 205 -0.84 11.29 7.58
N PRO A 206 -0.11 11.22 8.72
CA PRO A 206 -0.56 10.50 9.90
C PRO A 206 -1.72 11.20 10.60
N LEU A 207 -2.72 10.45 11.07
CA LEU A 207 -3.79 10.97 11.90
C LEU A 207 -3.35 11.11 13.36
N TYR A 208 -2.43 10.26 13.78
CA TYR A 208 -1.78 10.31 15.10
C TYR A 208 -0.28 10.11 14.93
N THR A 209 0.49 10.96 15.56
CA THR A 209 1.96 10.91 15.54
C THR A 209 2.54 11.58 16.78
N THR A 210 3.71 11.14 17.19
CA THR A 210 4.58 11.81 18.19
C THR A 210 5.88 12.31 17.55
N GLY A 211 5.98 12.27 16.21
CA GLY A 211 7.05 12.83 15.43
C GLY A 211 6.99 14.37 15.34
N MET A 212 7.85 14.93 14.49
CA MET A 212 7.97 16.38 14.30
C MET A 212 6.69 17.07 13.79
N ARG A 213 5.75 16.31 13.20
CA ARG A 213 4.46 16.83 12.69
C ARG A 213 3.34 16.75 13.72
N ARG A 214 3.63 16.37 14.95
CA ARG A 214 2.64 16.33 16.04
C ARG A 214 1.84 17.62 16.09
N GLY A 215 0.51 17.50 16.08
CA GLY A 215 -0.41 18.63 16.13
C GLY A 215 -0.59 19.42 14.84
N GLN A 216 0.12 19.05 13.75
CA GLN A 216 0.02 19.76 12.48
C GLN A 216 -1.04 19.18 11.52
N MET A 217 -1.39 17.90 11.66
CA MET A 217 -2.29 17.18 10.74
C MET A 217 -3.76 17.18 11.20
N LEU A 218 -4.22 18.22 11.87
CA LEU A 218 -5.57 18.31 12.45
C LEU A 218 -6.65 18.25 11.36
N ASP A 219 -6.48 18.95 10.24
CA ASP A 219 -7.46 18.99 9.14
C ASP A 219 -7.64 17.58 8.52
N VAL A 220 -6.52 16.87 8.28
CA VAL A 220 -6.53 15.50 7.77
C VAL A 220 -7.21 14.56 8.79
N ARG A 221 -6.84 14.68 10.06
CA ARG A 221 -7.44 13.88 11.14
C ARG A 221 -8.94 14.09 11.25
N GLN A 222 -9.42 15.35 11.26
CA GLN A 222 -10.83 15.68 11.31
C GLN A 222 -11.60 15.13 10.10
N SER A 223 -10.96 15.05 8.96
CA SER A 223 -11.58 14.54 7.73
C SER A 223 -11.86 13.05 7.77
N PHE A 224 -11.01 12.25 8.43
CA PHE A 224 -11.06 10.79 8.31
C PHE A 224 -11.35 10.05 9.61
N LEU A 225 -11.02 10.60 10.77
CA LEU A 225 -11.09 9.87 12.04
C LEU A 225 -12.47 9.26 12.31
N SER A 226 -13.54 10.06 12.20
CA SER A 226 -14.90 9.59 12.45
C SER A 226 -15.37 8.53 11.46
N VAL A 227 -14.87 8.56 10.23
CA VAL A 227 -15.15 7.56 9.21
C VAL A 227 -14.46 6.25 9.56
N PHE A 228 -13.17 6.28 9.95
CA PHE A 228 -12.43 5.07 10.32
C PHE A 228 -13.04 4.37 11.54
N GLU A 229 -13.40 5.14 12.56
CA GLU A 229 -14.03 4.57 13.76
C GLU A 229 -15.43 4.00 13.44
N LYS A 230 -16.27 4.73 12.69
CA LYS A 230 -17.63 4.28 12.32
C LYS A 230 -17.61 2.97 11.55
N TYR A 231 -16.69 2.81 10.60
CA TYR A 231 -16.62 1.64 9.73
C TYR A 231 -15.59 0.60 10.20
N GLN A 232 -15.03 0.79 11.38
CA GLN A 232 -14.10 -0.14 12.01
C GLN A 232 -12.92 -0.49 11.10
N VAL A 233 -12.17 0.54 10.67
CA VAL A 233 -10.89 0.37 9.97
C VAL A 233 -9.90 -0.26 10.93
N ASP A 234 -9.31 -1.40 10.57
CA ASP A 234 -8.42 -2.16 11.46
C ASP A 234 -7.06 -1.47 11.64
N ALA A 235 -6.46 -1.05 10.52
CA ALA A 235 -5.18 -0.38 10.53
C ALA A 235 -5.12 0.77 9.50
N TYR A 236 -4.47 1.86 9.88
CA TYR A 236 -4.11 2.96 9.01
C TYR A 236 -2.60 3.10 8.94
N PHE A 237 -2.02 3.02 7.75
CA PHE A 237 -0.61 3.20 7.51
C PHE A 237 -0.34 4.57 6.90
N ALA A 238 0.66 5.28 7.44
CA ALA A 238 1.08 6.59 6.98
C ALA A 238 2.61 6.72 6.89
N GLY A 239 3.07 7.80 6.27
CA GLY A 239 4.45 8.27 6.25
C GLY A 239 4.53 9.69 6.82
N HIS A 240 5.19 10.62 6.08
CA HIS A 240 5.29 12.05 6.35
C HIS A 240 6.16 12.42 7.56
N ASP A 241 5.95 11.80 8.72
CA ASP A 241 6.94 11.80 9.79
C ASP A 241 8.01 10.75 9.48
N HIS A 242 9.26 11.20 9.49
CA HIS A 242 10.41 10.37 9.10
C HIS A 242 10.89 9.54 10.28
N ASP A 243 10.05 8.63 10.71
CA ASP A 243 10.26 7.74 11.86
C ASP A 243 9.38 6.49 11.73
N LEU A 244 9.40 5.62 12.74
CA LEU A 244 8.60 4.40 12.80
C LEU A 244 7.77 4.42 14.09
N GLN A 245 6.43 4.33 13.95
CA GLN A 245 5.54 4.42 15.10
C GLN A 245 4.38 3.43 15.04
N HIS A 246 3.89 3.06 16.24
CA HIS A 246 2.57 2.48 16.47
C HIS A 246 1.81 3.33 17.48
N GLN A 247 0.74 3.96 17.03
CA GLN A 247 -0.16 4.75 17.85
C GLN A 247 -1.48 4.01 18.04
N LYS A 248 -1.98 3.90 19.28
CA LYS A 248 -3.27 3.28 19.60
C LYS A 248 -4.03 4.17 20.58
N PRO A 249 -4.72 5.23 20.08
CA PRO A 249 -5.65 6.02 20.88
C PRO A 249 -6.84 5.18 21.32
N LYS A 250 -7.70 5.74 22.16
CA LYS A 250 -9.03 5.16 22.40
C LYS A 250 -9.78 5.07 21.09
N GLY A 251 -10.37 3.92 20.79
CA GLY A 251 -11.07 3.66 19.53
C GLY A 251 -10.67 2.31 18.96
N PHE A 252 -11.19 2.02 17.76
CA PHE A 252 -10.99 0.72 17.10
C PHE A 252 -9.67 0.66 16.34
N THR A 253 -9.37 1.68 15.55
CA THR A 253 -8.28 1.70 14.57
C THR A 253 -6.88 1.74 15.22
N HIS A 254 -5.95 0.96 14.66
CA HIS A 254 -4.51 1.05 14.91
C HIS A 254 -3.85 1.98 13.86
N TYR A 255 -2.97 2.86 14.29
CA TYR A 255 -2.31 3.85 13.43
C TYR A 255 -0.80 3.58 13.40
N PHE A 256 -0.24 3.39 12.21
CA PHE A 256 1.18 3.12 12.01
C PHE A 256 1.81 4.22 11.16
N VAL A 257 3.00 4.67 11.55
CA VAL A 257 3.84 5.55 10.74
C VAL A 257 5.04 4.75 10.28
N SER A 258 5.21 4.64 8.96
CA SER A 258 6.35 4.00 8.30
C SER A 258 6.92 4.99 7.30
N GLY A 259 7.57 6.06 7.82
CA GLY A 259 8.13 7.14 7.04
C GLY A 259 9.67 7.19 7.07
N ALA A 260 10.32 6.10 7.47
CA ALA A 260 11.77 6.04 7.68
C ALA A 260 12.52 5.25 6.59
N GLY A 261 11.96 5.21 5.37
CA GLY A 261 12.61 4.54 4.23
C GLY A 261 13.88 5.22 3.72
N SER A 262 14.18 6.44 4.23
CA SER A 262 15.43 7.15 3.99
C SER A 262 15.75 8.08 5.17
N GLU A 263 15.85 9.41 4.98
CA GLU A 263 16.17 10.39 6.02
C GLU A 263 15.22 10.25 7.23
N ILE A 264 15.78 10.29 8.44
CA ILE A 264 15.03 10.19 9.69
C ILE A 264 14.98 11.52 10.44
N ARG A 265 14.00 11.63 11.36
CA ARG A 265 13.79 12.78 12.26
C ARG A 265 13.48 12.29 13.65
N SER A 266 13.68 13.19 14.64
CA SER A 266 13.41 12.87 16.04
C SER A 266 11.93 12.57 16.29
N VAL A 267 11.68 11.67 17.22
CA VAL A 267 10.36 11.28 17.71
C VAL A 267 10.33 11.32 19.24
N SER A 268 9.16 11.60 19.82
CA SER A 268 8.92 11.61 21.25
C SER A 268 8.13 10.36 21.69
N HIS A 269 8.29 9.95 22.94
CA HIS A 269 7.56 8.83 23.56
C HIS A 269 6.55 9.28 24.63
N ASP A 270 6.23 10.57 24.69
CA ASP A 270 5.50 11.20 25.79
C ASP A 270 3.96 11.07 25.73
N SER A 271 3.42 10.26 24.83
CA SER A 271 1.98 10.08 24.68
C SER A 271 1.50 8.72 25.17
N LEU A 272 0.46 8.70 26.00
CA LEU A 272 -0.20 7.48 26.51
C LEU A 272 -0.73 6.57 25.40
N GLN A 273 -1.00 7.11 24.21
CA GLN A 273 -1.46 6.36 23.05
C GLN A 273 -0.32 5.71 22.25
N THR A 274 0.93 6.09 22.49
CA THR A 274 2.10 5.58 21.79
C THR A 274 2.47 4.20 22.32
N LYS A 275 2.33 3.18 21.51
CA LYS A 275 2.77 1.82 21.81
C LYS A 275 4.23 1.59 21.46
N PHE A 276 4.67 2.25 20.40
CA PHE A 276 6.05 2.23 19.91
C PHE A 276 6.34 3.50 19.13
N ALA A 277 7.54 4.03 19.25
CA ALA A 277 8.06 5.08 18.39
C ALA A 277 9.60 5.07 18.41
N VAL A 278 10.23 5.19 17.25
CA VAL A 278 11.68 5.24 17.13
C VAL A 278 12.12 6.08 15.94
N SER A 279 13.19 6.83 16.15
CA SER A 279 13.93 7.52 15.10
C SER A 279 15.05 6.60 14.59
N ASP A 280 14.70 5.67 13.71
CA ASP A 280 15.63 4.76 13.06
C ASP A 280 15.18 4.49 11.62
N HIS A 281 16.11 4.21 10.72
CA HIS A 281 15.81 3.85 9.32
C HIS A 281 15.20 2.45 9.26
N GLY A 282 14.14 2.27 8.48
CA GLY A 282 13.52 0.96 8.38
C GLY A 282 12.19 0.92 7.67
N PHE A 283 11.49 -0.18 7.88
CA PHE A 283 10.22 -0.51 7.25
C PHE A 283 9.39 -1.41 8.17
N MET A 284 8.16 -1.70 7.77
CA MET A 284 7.32 -2.66 8.48
C MET A 284 7.06 -3.88 7.60
N ASN A 285 7.13 -5.07 8.19
CA ASN A 285 6.63 -6.31 7.62
C ASN A 285 5.29 -6.64 8.25
N VAL A 286 4.30 -6.98 7.44
CA VAL A 286 2.96 -7.34 7.88
C VAL A 286 2.59 -8.69 7.31
N GLU A 287 2.16 -9.58 8.19
CA GLU A 287 1.58 -10.88 7.87
C GLU A 287 0.13 -10.89 8.33
N LEU A 288 -0.81 -10.96 7.38
CA LEU A 288 -2.24 -10.92 7.64
C LEU A 288 -2.85 -12.30 7.41
N LYS A 289 -3.40 -12.89 8.46
CA LYS A 289 -4.14 -14.15 8.48
C LYS A 289 -5.64 -13.87 8.67
N LYS A 290 -6.44 -14.92 8.61
CA LYS A 290 -7.89 -14.82 8.81
C LYS A 290 -8.27 -14.04 10.07
N ASP A 291 -7.64 -14.33 11.20
CA ASP A 291 -8.03 -13.80 12.53
C ASP A 291 -6.91 -12.97 13.20
N ALA A 292 -5.78 -12.76 12.53
CA ALA A 292 -4.65 -12.04 13.09
C ALA A 292 -3.88 -11.23 12.04
N LEU A 293 -3.48 -10.01 12.40
CA LEU A 293 -2.51 -9.21 11.69
C LEU A 293 -1.27 -9.08 12.56
N ASN A 294 -0.18 -9.70 12.15
CA ASN A 294 1.13 -9.61 12.77
C ASN A 294 1.94 -8.52 12.08
N LEU A 295 2.50 -7.59 12.84
CA LEU A 295 3.34 -6.53 12.33
C LEU A 295 4.69 -6.54 13.05
N THR A 296 5.77 -6.49 12.27
CA THR A 296 7.15 -6.37 12.77
C THR A 296 7.78 -5.11 12.17
N VAL A 297 8.38 -4.28 13.00
CA VAL A 297 9.21 -3.14 12.60
C VAL A 297 10.65 -3.61 12.50
N ILE A 298 11.28 -3.38 11.35
CA ILE A 298 12.64 -3.85 11.03
C ILE A 298 13.49 -2.65 10.60
N ASN A 299 14.69 -2.53 11.17
CA ASN A 299 15.58 -1.43 10.80
C ASN A 299 16.50 -1.80 9.61
N TYR A 300 17.28 -0.83 9.16
CA TYR A 300 18.23 -0.94 8.05
C TYR A 300 19.40 -1.93 8.28
N LEU A 301 19.58 -2.43 9.51
CA LEU A 301 20.52 -3.49 9.87
C LEU A 301 19.86 -4.88 9.93
N GLY A 302 18.55 -4.98 9.64
CA GLY A 302 17.80 -6.21 9.75
C GLY A 302 17.34 -6.56 11.19
N LYS A 303 17.54 -5.64 12.15
CA LYS A 303 17.11 -5.85 13.53
C LYS A 303 15.62 -5.62 13.67
N GLU A 304 14.93 -6.55 14.31
CA GLU A 304 13.54 -6.38 14.75
C GLU A 304 13.51 -5.41 15.95
N LEU A 305 12.83 -4.29 15.78
CA LEU A 305 12.71 -3.25 16.80
C LEU A 305 11.42 -3.38 17.62
N TYR A 306 10.36 -3.89 16.99
CA TYR A 306 9.04 -3.99 17.63
C TYR A 306 8.18 -5.04 16.94
N LYS A 307 7.35 -5.71 17.71
CA LYS A 307 6.30 -6.62 17.21
C LYS A 307 4.97 -6.33 17.88
N THR A 308 3.89 -6.47 17.11
CA THR A 308 2.52 -6.41 17.62
C THR A 308 1.61 -7.32 16.82
N THR A 309 0.55 -7.77 17.48
CA THR A 309 -0.52 -8.55 16.84
C THR A 309 -1.85 -7.88 17.10
N ILE A 310 -2.64 -7.69 16.04
CA ILE A 310 -4.05 -7.28 16.10
C ILE A 310 -4.87 -8.55 15.90
N ILE A 311 -5.75 -8.85 16.84
CA ILE A 311 -6.66 -10.00 16.78
C ILE A 311 -8.06 -9.53 16.42
N LYS A 312 -8.76 -10.35 15.63
CA LYS A 312 -10.11 -10.07 15.15
C LYS A 312 -11.11 -11.14 15.54
#